data_9345bc3c2bcd1a0f277b14153266e3c0
#
_entry.id   9345bc3c2bcd1a0f277b14153266e3c0
#
_cell.length_a   1.000
_cell.length_b   1.000
_cell.length_c   1.000
_cell.angle_alpha   90.00
_cell.angle_beta   90.00
_cell.angle_gamma   90.00
#
_symmetry.space_group_name_H-M   'P 1'
#
loop_
_entity.id
_entity.type
_entity.pdbx_description
1 polymer ?
#
loop_
_entity_poly.entity_id
_entity_poly.type
_entity_poly.pdbx_seq_one_letter_code
_entity_poly.pdbx_strand_id
1 'polypeptide(L)'
;MSDQQIEVLVVGAGQAGVAMSEHLSARSIPHLVLERDRVAERWRSERWDSLVANGPAWHDRFPGMEFADVDGDAFATQGQVADYLSAYAEKFEAPIRCGVEVRSVRKNVSRAGFRIETSDGTIDARYVVVATGPFQRPAIPLIVPADAGITQLHSSLYHNPAQLPEGGVLVVGAGSSGVQIADELQRSGRQVYLSVGAHDRPPRRYRGQDFVWWLGVLGKWEQTVPPTGAEHVTIAVSGARGGRTVDFRELADSGIMLVGRAASFDNGTMRFAPDLADNIAKGDANYLSLLDEADAYLARNGLDFPEEPDARILGPDPECVTEPLCEVDFAEAGITSVVWATGFIVDYRWLQVDTFDEDGRPKHQRGVSAEPGVYFLGLPWLSSRGSSFIWGVWHDAKYLADRITIQRGYLEHDPGDIRLDDDLPVTDQSDRNVSKLFMTTTPGAA
;
A
#
# COMPACT_ATOMS: atom_id res chain seq x y z
N MET A 1 20.84 -22.23 -23.84
CA MET A 1 19.84 -21.16 -23.93
C MET A 1 20.62 -19.86 -23.79
N SER A 2 20.45 -18.90 -24.74
CA SER A 2 21.17 -17.62 -24.69
C SER A 2 20.65 -16.82 -23.48
N ASP A 3 21.53 -16.43 -22.56
CA ASP A 3 21.21 -15.56 -21.45
C ASP A 3 20.70 -14.23 -22.03
N GLN A 4 19.43 -13.88 -21.78
CA GLN A 4 18.88 -12.60 -22.20
C GLN A 4 19.51 -11.50 -21.36
N GLN A 5 19.97 -10.42 -21.99
CA GLN A 5 20.49 -9.25 -21.29
C GLN A 5 19.48 -8.09 -21.41
N ILE A 6 19.24 -7.43 -20.30
CA ILE A 6 18.40 -6.24 -20.24
C ILE A 6 19.04 -5.18 -19.33
N GLU A 7 18.76 -3.92 -19.56
CA GLU A 7 19.31 -2.88 -18.70
C GLU A 7 18.55 -2.79 -17.36
N VAL A 8 17.22 -2.66 -17.42
CA VAL A 8 16.38 -2.59 -16.21
C VAL A 8 15.37 -3.73 -16.24
N LEU A 9 15.35 -4.54 -15.19
CA LEU A 9 14.28 -5.49 -14.94
C LEU A 9 13.33 -4.93 -13.90
N VAL A 10 12.04 -4.87 -14.21
CA VAL A 10 10.96 -4.53 -13.28
C VAL A 10 10.22 -5.82 -12.90
N VAL A 11 10.07 -6.11 -11.61
CA VAL A 11 9.41 -7.32 -11.11
C VAL A 11 8.02 -6.96 -10.60
N GLY A 12 6.98 -7.42 -11.30
CA GLY A 12 5.56 -7.16 -11.04
C GLY A 12 4.96 -6.14 -11.99
N ALA A 13 3.77 -6.44 -12.56
CA ALA A 13 2.99 -5.57 -13.44
C ALA A 13 1.66 -5.11 -12.80
N GLY A 14 1.69 -4.83 -11.50
CA GLY A 14 0.67 -4.03 -10.82
C GLY A 14 0.86 -2.53 -11.10
N GLN A 15 0.12 -1.68 -10.38
CA GLN A 15 0.21 -0.22 -10.51
C GLN A 15 1.65 0.32 -10.46
N ALA A 16 2.51 -0.24 -9.61
CA ALA A 16 3.89 0.18 -9.47
C ALA A 16 4.73 -0.14 -10.72
N GLY A 17 4.65 -1.37 -11.22
CA GLY A 17 5.42 -1.79 -12.40
C GLY A 17 4.98 -1.10 -13.68
N VAL A 18 3.68 -0.88 -13.85
CA VAL A 18 3.13 -0.15 -15.01
C VAL A 18 3.58 1.32 -15.00
N ALA A 19 3.51 2.00 -13.85
CA ALA A 19 4.02 3.37 -13.71
C ALA A 19 5.55 3.45 -13.96
N MET A 20 6.31 2.47 -13.46
CA MET A 20 7.77 2.43 -13.70
C MET A 20 8.09 2.25 -15.18
N SER A 21 7.36 1.38 -15.86
CA SER A 21 7.56 1.13 -17.31
C SER A 21 7.34 2.39 -18.13
N GLU A 22 6.28 3.17 -17.86
CA GLU A 22 6.05 4.46 -18.51
C GLU A 22 7.27 5.37 -18.39
N HIS A 23 7.75 5.56 -17.15
CA HIS A 23 8.85 6.49 -16.89
C HIS A 23 10.18 6.03 -17.46
N LEU A 24 10.42 4.72 -17.56
CA LEU A 24 11.60 4.17 -18.24
C LEU A 24 11.48 4.37 -19.76
N SER A 25 10.30 4.10 -20.34
CA SER A 25 10.03 4.33 -21.77
C SER A 25 10.22 5.80 -22.16
N ALA A 26 9.67 6.72 -21.37
CA ALA A 26 9.79 8.16 -21.58
C ALA A 26 11.25 8.67 -21.57
N ARG A 27 12.18 7.91 -20.96
CA ARG A 27 13.63 8.20 -20.93
C ARG A 27 14.44 7.33 -21.89
N SER A 28 13.76 6.56 -22.74
CA SER A 28 14.40 5.61 -23.67
C SER A 28 15.36 4.64 -22.97
N ILE A 29 15.00 4.21 -21.74
CA ILE A 29 15.77 3.23 -20.98
C ILE A 29 15.26 1.83 -21.35
N PRO A 30 16.11 0.95 -21.92
CA PRO A 30 15.74 -0.43 -22.23
C PRO A 30 15.34 -1.18 -20.96
N HIS A 31 14.14 -1.73 -20.94
CA HIS A 31 13.64 -2.44 -19.78
C HIS A 31 12.70 -3.58 -20.16
N LEU A 32 12.43 -4.43 -19.19
CA LEU A 32 11.47 -5.52 -19.29
C LEU A 32 10.72 -5.59 -17.96
N VAL A 33 9.40 -5.70 -18.04
CA VAL A 33 8.56 -5.98 -16.86
C VAL A 33 8.20 -7.46 -16.88
N LEU A 34 8.47 -8.17 -15.79
CA LEU A 34 8.03 -9.55 -15.60
C LEU A 34 6.86 -9.61 -14.62
N GLU A 35 5.81 -10.28 -15.05
CA GLU A 35 4.63 -10.55 -14.22
C GLU A 35 4.36 -12.06 -14.22
N ARG A 36 4.16 -12.65 -13.06
CA ARG A 36 3.88 -14.10 -12.93
C ARG A 36 2.53 -14.49 -13.49
N ASP A 37 1.55 -13.57 -13.42
CA ASP A 37 0.18 -13.79 -13.86
C ASP A 37 -0.20 -12.81 -14.99
N ARG A 38 -1.28 -12.05 -14.86
CA ARG A 38 -1.73 -10.99 -15.78
C ARG A 38 -1.41 -9.61 -15.20
N VAL A 39 -1.41 -8.62 -16.06
CA VAL A 39 -1.34 -7.21 -15.60
C VAL A 39 -2.47 -6.93 -14.61
N ALA A 40 -2.11 -6.33 -13.48
CA ALA A 40 -3.03 -6.00 -12.40
C ALA A 40 -3.80 -7.20 -11.80
N GLU A 41 -3.21 -8.40 -11.81
CA GLU A 41 -3.87 -9.64 -11.40
C GLU A 41 -4.53 -9.57 -10.03
N ARG A 42 -3.87 -8.95 -9.05
CA ARG A 42 -4.42 -8.84 -7.68
C ARG A 42 -5.72 -8.04 -7.60
N TRP A 43 -5.95 -7.13 -8.53
CA TRP A 43 -7.23 -6.45 -8.66
C TRP A 43 -8.31 -7.38 -9.23
N ARG A 44 -7.94 -8.38 -10.05
CA ARG A 44 -8.87 -9.30 -10.72
C ARG A 44 -9.23 -10.50 -9.84
N SER A 45 -8.26 -11.11 -9.16
CA SER A 45 -8.43 -12.42 -8.52
C SER A 45 -8.34 -12.41 -7.00
N GLU A 46 -7.79 -11.36 -6.37
CA GLU A 46 -7.60 -11.30 -4.92
C GLU A 46 -8.50 -10.24 -4.26
N ARG A 47 -9.69 -10.04 -4.82
CA ARG A 47 -10.69 -9.09 -4.33
C ARG A 47 -12.07 -9.72 -4.40
N TRP A 48 -12.99 -9.26 -3.54
CA TRP A 48 -14.38 -9.68 -3.57
C TRP A 48 -15.14 -8.95 -4.69
N ASP A 49 -16.20 -9.60 -5.15
CA ASP A 49 -16.92 -9.22 -6.38
C ASP A 49 -17.52 -7.80 -6.31
N SER A 50 -17.96 -7.37 -5.13
CA SER A 50 -18.55 -6.04 -4.93
C SER A 50 -17.55 -4.94 -4.57
N LEU A 51 -16.23 -5.23 -4.55
CA LEU A 51 -15.22 -4.23 -4.21
C LEU A 51 -15.25 -3.07 -5.22
N VAL A 52 -15.24 -1.87 -4.67
CA VAL A 52 -14.89 -0.65 -5.40
C VAL A 52 -13.68 0.03 -4.75
N ALA A 53 -12.97 0.84 -5.51
CA ALA A 53 -11.84 1.61 -5.01
C ALA A 53 -12.25 2.49 -3.83
N ASN A 54 -11.30 2.79 -2.94
CA ASN A 54 -11.55 3.63 -1.77
C ASN A 54 -11.46 5.13 -2.07
N GLY A 55 -10.77 5.52 -3.12
CA GLY A 55 -10.72 6.89 -3.62
C GLY A 55 -11.59 7.06 -4.86
N PRO A 56 -12.12 8.27 -5.11
CA PRO A 56 -12.88 8.57 -6.32
C PRO A 56 -11.98 8.53 -7.56
N ALA A 57 -12.58 8.28 -8.72
CA ALA A 57 -11.88 8.07 -9.98
C ALA A 57 -11.02 9.27 -10.42
N TRP A 58 -11.40 10.52 -10.05
CA TRP A 58 -10.58 11.68 -10.34
C TRP A 58 -9.23 11.66 -9.62
N HIS A 59 -9.14 10.98 -8.48
CA HIS A 59 -7.94 10.88 -7.65
C HIS A 59 -7.15 9.60 -7.89
N ASP A 60 -7.82 8.43 -7.90
CA ASP A 60 -7.16 7.11 -7.93
C ASP A 60 -6.74 6.70 -9.35
N ARG A 61 -6.07 7.60 -10.06
CA ARG A 61 -5.60 7.43 -11.45
C ARG A 61 -4.19 7.94 -11.63
N PHE A 62 -3.55 7.55 -12.73
CA PHE A 62 -2.29 8.14 -13.18
C PHE A 62 -2.54 9.45 -13.95
N PRO A 63 -1.59 10.39 -13.97
CA PRO A 63 -1.66 11.55 -14.83
C PRO A 63 -1.81 11.18 -16.31
N GLY A 64 -2.60 11.97 -17.04
CA GLY A 64 -2.73 11.82 -18.49
C GLY A 64 -3.67 10.72 -18.98
N MET A 65 -4.37 10.01 -18.07
CA MET A 65 -5.42 9.06 -18.44
C MET A 65 -6.51 9.01 -17.37
N GLU A 66 -7.75 9.08 -17.80
CA GLU A 66 -8.94 8.95 -16.96
C GLU A 66 -9.53 7.54 -17.08
N PHE A 67 -10.38 7.16 -16.14
CA PHE A 67 -11.19 5.95 -16.30
C PHE A 67 -12.20 6.15 -17.44
N ALA A 68 -12.38 5.13 -18.30
CA ALA A 68 -13.19 5.28 -19.51
C ALA A 68 -14.69 5.47 -19.18
N ASP A 69 -15.25 4.66 -18.29
CA ASP A 69 -16.69 4.59 -18.03
C ASP A 69 -17.02 4.80 -16.54
N VAL A 70 -16.25 5.68 -15.87
CA VAL A 70 -16.46 6.00 -14.46
C VAL A 70 -16.49 7.51 -14.31
N ASP A 71 -17.56 8.04 -13.73
CA ASP A 71 -17.65 9.45 -13.37
C ASP A 71 -16.50 9.82 -12.41
N GLY A 72 -15.98 11.04 -12.52
CA GLY A 72 -14.85 11.49 -11.71
C GLY A 72 -15.07 11.29 -10.20
N ASP A 73 -16.26 11.60 -9.71
CA ASP A 73 -16.62 11.47 -8.28
C ASP A 73 -17.09 10.06 -7.89
N ALA A 74 -17.24 9.15 -8.85
CA ALA A 74 -17.59 7.75 -8.59
C ALA A 74 -16.36 6.91 -8.23
N PHE A 75 -16.61 5.71 -7.74
CA PHE A 75 -15.61 4.77 -7.28
C PHE A 75 -15.52 3.59 -8.24
N ALA A 76 -14.37 3.41 -8.87
CA ALA A 76 -14.16 2.35 -9.84
C ALA A 76 -14.25 0.95 -9.18
N THR A 77 -14.93 0.02 -9.84
CA THR A 77 -14.93 -1.39 -9.42
C THR A 77 -13.53 -2.01 -9.56
N GLN A 78 -13.31 -3.11 -8.86
CA GLN A 78 -12.04 -3.86 -8.96
C GLN A 78 -11.68 -4.22 -10.41
N GLY A 79 -12.67 -4.60 -11.22
CA GLY A 79 -12.48 -4.88 -12.65
C GLY A 79 -12.09 -3.63 -13.45
N GLN A 80 -12.79 -2.50 -13.23
CA GLN A 80 -12.46 -1.23 -13.88
C GLN A 80 -11.05 -0.73 -13.53
N VAL A 81 -10.60 -0.92 -12.28
CA VAL A 81 -9.20 -0.60 -11.92
C VAL A 81 -8.20 -1.49 -12.66
N ALA A 82 -8.48 -2.79 -12.75
CA ALA A 82 -7.62 -3.72 -13.48
C ALA A 82 -7.57 -3.42 -14.98
N ASP A 83 -8.71 -3.08 -15.58
CA ASP A 83 -8.80 -2.72 -17.00
C ASP A 83 -8.12 -1.37 -17.28
N TYR A 84 -8.27 -0.39 -16.37
CA TYR A 84 -7.56 0.88 -16.43
C TYR A 84 -6.04 0.69 -16.46
N LEU A 85 -5.49 -0.12 -15.55
CA LEU A 85 -4.05 -0.38 -15.49
C LEU A 85 -3.55 -1.14 -16.74
N SER A 86 -4.36 -2.05 -17.29
CA SER A 86 -4.03 -2.77 -18.52
C SER A 86 -4.03 -1.82 -19.73
N ALA A 87 -5.06 -1.00 -19.86
CA ALA A 87 -5.15 0.02 -20.92
C ALA A 87 -4.03 1.07 -20.82
N TYR A 88 -3.62 1.41 -19.59
CA TYR A 88 -2.49 2.30 -19.38
C TYR A 88 -1.17 1.68 -19.85
N ALA A 89 -0.94 0.40 -19.54
CA ALA A 89 0.24 -0.33 -20.01
C ALA A 89 0.26 -0.43 -21.54
N GLU A 90 -0.89 -0.69 -22.17
CA GLU A 90 -1.03 -0.74 -23.64
C GLU A 90 -0.77 0.61 -24.29
N LYS A 91 -1.29 1.71 -23.71
CA LYS A 91 -1.10 3.08 -24.21
C LYS A 91 0.37 3.46 -24.37
N PHE A 92 1.23 2.97 -23.48
CA PHE A 92 2.67 3.24 -23.50
C PHE A 92 3.49 2.07 -24.08
N GLU A 93 2.84 1.09 -24.70
CA GLU A 93 3.47 -0.09 -25.27
C GLU A 93 4.49 -0.73 -24.30
N ALA A 94 4.09 -0.85 -23.03
CA ALA A 94 4.95 -1.32 -21.96
C ALA A 94 5.48 -2.73 -22.28
N PRO A 95 6.80 -2.98 -22.25
CA PRO A 95 7.38 -4.29 -22.56
C PRO A 95 7.15 -5.28 -21.40
N ILE A 96 5.91 -5.74 -21.25
CA ILE A 96 5.49 -6.65 -20.18
C ILE A 96 5.45 -8.07 -20.72
N ARG A 97 6.09 -8.99 -19.98
CA ARG A 97 5.98 -10.43 -20.20
C ARG A 97 5.22 -11.06 -19.04
N CYS A 98 3.99 -11.46 -19.29
CA CYS A 98 3.13 -12.16 -18.36
C CYS A 98 3.41 -13.67 -18.33
N GLY A 99 3.01 -14.36 -17.25
CA GLY A 99 3.21 -15.81 -17.08
C GLY A 99 4.64 -16.18 -16.70
N VAL A 100 5.47 -15.21 -16.28
CA VAL A 100 6.88 -15.44 -15.91
C VAL A 100 7.14 -15.03 -14.48
N GLU A 101 7.39 -16.03 -13.63
CA GLU A 101 7.73 -15.85 -12.23
C GLU A 101 9.25 -15.62 -12.06
N VAL A 102 9.62 -14.59 -11.32
CA VAL A 102 10.99 -14.38 -10.84
C VAL A 102 11.20 -15.22 -9.57
N ARG A 103 12.12 -16.17 -9.63
CA ARG A 103 12.42 -17.13 -8.56
C ARG A 103 13.57 -16.73 -7.69
N SER A 104 14.61 -16.14 -8.29
CA SER A 104 15.74 -15.58 -7.52
C SER A 104 16.41 -14.42 -8.25
N VAL A 105 16.92 -13.46 -7.46
CA VAL A 105 17.78 -12.38 -7.93
C VAL A 105 19.04 -12.40 -7.09
N ARG A 106 20.21 -12.49 -7.72
CA ARG A 106 21.51 -12.51 -7.08
C ARG A 106 22.47 -11.57 -7.80
N LYS A 107 23.51 -11.10 -7.10
CA LYS A 107 24.62 -10.42 -7.77
C LYS A 107 25.24 -11.32 -8.83
N ASN A 108 25.51 -10.74 -9.99
CA ASN A 108 26.27 -11.45 -11.01
C ASN A 108 27.75 -11.47 -10.56
N VAL A 109 28.36 -12.64 -10.56
CA VAL A 109 29.75 -12.83 -10.11
C VAL A 109 30.79 -12.45 -11.16
N SER A 110 30.41 -12.38 -12.43
CA SER A 110 31.34 -12.15 -13.57
C SER A 110 31.26 -10.75 -14.17
N ARG A 111 30.22 -9.98 -13.83
CA ARG A 111 29.99 -8.63 -14.37
C ARG A 111 29.12 -7.79 -13.43
N ALA A 112 29.05 -6.47 -13.63
CA ALA A 112 28.16 -5.60 -12.90
C ALA A 112 26.69 -5.94 -13.15
N GLY A 113 25.85 -5.86 -12.10
CA GLY A 113 24.44 -6.17 -12.16
C GLY A 113 24.06 -7.49 -11.51
N PHE A 114 22.94 -8.03 -11.96
CA PHE A 114 22.25 -9.14 -11.30
C PHE A 114 21.96 -10.28 -12.27
N ARG A 115 21.99 -11.49 -11.75
CA ARG A 115 21.50 -12.69 -12.41
C ARG A 115 20.15 -13.05 -11.83
N ILE A 116 19.18 -13.20 -12.72
CA ILE A 116 17.78 -13.45 -12.37
C ILE A 116 17.38 -14.82 -12.92
N GLU A 117 16.96 -15.71 -12.02
CA GLU A 117 16.36 -16.99 -12.39
C GLU A 117 14.84 -16.81 -12.46
N THR A 118 14.24 -17.21 -13.57
CA THR A 118 12.80 -17.13 -13.80
C THR A 118 12.20 -18.51 -14.09
N SER A 119 10.86 -18.60 -14.19
CA SER A 119 10.19 -19.80 -14.69
C SER A 119 10.47 -20.10 -16.16
N ASP A 120 10.97 -19.12 -16.93
CA ASP A 120 11.24 -19.19 -18.39
C ASP A 120 12.73 -19.00 -18.73
N GLY A 121 13.62 -19.35 -17.81
CA GLY A 121 15.06 -19.25 -18.03
C GLY A 121 15.74 -18.17 -17.20
N THR A 122 16.93 -17.76 -17.65
CA THR A 122 17.78 -16.82 -16.92
C THR A 122 17.90 -15.50 -17.67
N ILE A 123 17.86 -14.39 -16.91
CA ILE A 123 18.04 -13.03 -17.42
C ILE A 123 19.18 -12.39 -16.62
N ASP A 124 20.02 -11.63 -17.29
CA ASP A 124 20.97 -10.75 -16.62
C ASP A 124 20.52 -9.29 -16.77
N ALA A 125 20.40 -8.57 -15.66
CA ALA A 125 20.01 -7.18 -15.65
C ALA A 125 21.04 -6.31 -14.90
N ARG A 126 21.21 -5.07 -15.34
CA ARG A 126 22.05 -4.11 -14.64
C ARG A 126 21.37 -3.54 -13.40
N TYR A 127 20.05 -3.28 -13.54
CA TYR A 127 19.20 -2.73 -12.50
C TYR A 127 17.98 -3.60 -12.28
N VAL A 128 17.51 -3.68 -11.05
CA VAL A 128 16.29 -4.40 -10.66
C VAL A 128 15.37 -3.47 -9.89
N VAL A 129 14.13 -3.32 -10.35
CA VAL A 129 13.07 -2.60 -9.64
C VAL A 129 12.09 -3.60 -9.07
N VAL A 130 11.97 -3.64 -7.75
CA VAL A 130 11.05 -4.50 -7.00
C VAL A 130 9.71 -3.77 -6.90
N ALA A 131 8.76 -4.16 -7.77
CA ALA A 131 7.43 -3.56 -7.89
C ALA A 131 6.30 -4.53 -7.50
N THR A 132 6.61 -5.48 -6.58
CA THR A 132 5.71 -6.57 -6.18
C THR A 132 4.61 -6.14 -5.20
N GLY A 133 4.63 -4.88 -4.76
CA GLY A 133 3.64 -4.29 -3.85
C GLY A 133 3.69 -4.85 -2.43
N PRO A 134 2.85 -4.31 -1.50
CA PRO A 134 2.85 -4.71 -0.10
C PRO A 134 1.92 -5.90 0.22
N PHE A 135 1.00 -6.25 -0.67
CA PHE A 135 -0.03 -7.28 -0.43
C PHE A 135 0.43 -8.65 -0.93
N GLN A 136 1.54 -9.22 -0.38
CA GLN A 136 2.17 -10.39 -0.99
C GLN A 136 1.66 -11.71 -0.42
N ARG A 137 1.61 -11.84 0.88
CA ARG A 137 1.14 -13.06 1.57
C ARG A 137 0.11 -12.69 2.63
N PRO A 138 -1.00 -13.44 2.74
CA PRO A 138 -1.97 -13.28 3.82
C PRO A 138 -1.32 -13.35 5.20
N ALA A 139 -1.66 -12.41 6.07
CA ALA A 139 -1.29 -12.44 7.48
C ALA A 139 -2.42 -13.06 8.29
N ILE A 140 -2.45 -14.38 8.43
CA ILE A 140 -3.46 -15.09 9.19
C ILE A 140 -2.92 -15.42 10.58
N PRO A 141 -3.50 -14.86 11.66
CA PRO A 141 -3.15 -15.23 13.02
C PRO A 141 -3.44 -16.72 13.29
N LEU A 142 -2.51 -17.42 13.94
CA LEU A 142 -2.68 -18.84 14.30
C LEU A 142 -3.52 -18.98 15.57
N ILE A 143 -4.68 -18.35 15.62
CA ILE A 143 -5.59 -18.34 16.78
C ILE A 143 -6.54 -19.53 16.67
N VAL A 144 -7.21 -19.69 15.52
CA VAL A 144 -8.14 -20.81 15.28
C VAL A 144 -7.38 -21.97 14.65
N PRO A 145 -7.37 -23.16 15.30
CA PRO A 145 -6.73 -24.33 14.72
C PRO A 145 -7.34 -24.74 13.37
N ALA A 146 -6.52 -25.27 12.48
CA ALA A 146 -6.98 -25.68 11.14
C ALA A 146 -8.00 -26.86 11.19
N ASP A 147 -7.96 -27.67 12.25
CA ASP A 147 -8.83 -28.80 12.51
C ASP A 147 -10.04 -28.47 13.37
N ALA A 148 -10.30 -27.21 13.67
CA ALA A 148 -11.44 -26.76 14.47
C ALA A 148 -12.83 -26.99 13.80
N GLY A 149 -12.88 -27.44 12.55
CA GLY A 149 -14.13 -27.62 11.80
C GLY A 149 -14.77 -26.31 11.34
N ILE A 150 -14.04 -25.21 11.41
CA ILE A 150 -14.47 -23.86 11.01
C ILE A 150 -13.82 -23.49 9.68
N THR A 151 -14.61 -23.01 8.73
CA THR A 151 -14.09 -22.49 7.46
C THR A 151 -13.29 -21.20 7.70
N GLN A 152 -12.04 -21.17 7.31
CA GLN A 152 -11.18 -20.01 7.49
C GLN A 152 -10.70 -19.49 6.14
N LEU A 153 -10.94 -18.22 5.84
CA LEU A 153 -10.49 -17.55 4.63
C LEU A 153 -9.79 -16.24 5.00
N HIS A 154 -8.72 -15.92 4.27
CA HIS A 154 -8.23 -14.55 4.27
C HIS A 154 -9.07 -13.69 3.33
N SER A 155 -9.18 -12.37 3.59
CA SER A 155 -9.95 -11.43 2.78
C SER A 155 -9.56 -11.42 1.29
N SER A 156 -8.33 -11.81 0.93
CA SER A 156 -7.89 -11.95 -0.47
C SER A 156 -8.44 -13.18 -1.18
N LEU A 157 -9.02 -14.13 -0.46
CA LEU A 157 -9.64 -15.35 -1.00
C LEU A 157 -11.17 -15.30 -0.87
N TYR A 158 -11.70 -14.30 -0.20
CA TYR A 158 -13.13 -14.07 -0.13
C TYR A 158 -13.60 -13.36 -1.41
N HIS A 159 -14.62 -13.91 -2.06
CA HIS A 159 -15.22 -13.35 -3.28
C HIS A 159 -16.64 -12.84 -3.06
N ASN A 160 -17.48 -13.63 -2.39
CA ASN A 160 -18.86 -13.25 -2.12
C ASN A 160 -19.48 -14.13 -1.01
N PRO A 161 -20.65 -13.76 -0.46
CA PRO A 161 -21.29 -14.52 0.62
C PRO A 161 -21.64 -15.97 0.29
N ALA A 162 -21.87 -16.32 -0.98
CA ALA A 162 -22.23 -17.66 -1.39
C ALA A 162 -21.05 -18.67 -1.30
N GLN A 163 -19.84 -18.17 -1.21
CA GLN A 163 -18.63 -18.99 -1.03
C GLN A 163 -18.55 -19.65 0.35
N LEU A 164 -19.19 -19.05 1.36
CA LEU A 164 -19.12 -19.51 2.74
C LEU A 164 -20.24 -20.51 3.05
N PRO A 165 -19.99 -21.52 3.90
CA PRO A 165 -21.05 -22.40 4.44
C PRO A 165 -22.19 -21.59 5.06
N GLU A 166 -23.38 -22.18 5.15
CA GLU A 166 -24.48 -21.58 5.90
C GLU A 166 -24.10 -21.38 7.37
N GLY A 167 -24.60 -20.30 7.98
CA GLY A 167 -24.33 -19.93 9.37
C GLY A 167 -23.74 -18.55 9.54
N GLY A 168 -23.38 -18.22 10.76
CA GLY A 168 -22.76 -16.96 11.16
C GLY A 168 -21.30 -16.85 10.70
N VAL A 169 -20.83 -15.63 10.57
CA VAL A 169 -19.45 -15.33 10.14
C VAL A 169 -18.80 -14.37 11.11
N LEU A 170 -17.61 -14.72 11.59
CA LEU A 170 -16.72 -13.79 12.27
C LEU A 170 -15.77 -13.14 11.25
N VAL A 171 -15.82 -11.82 11.13
CA VAL A 171 -14.83 -11.03 10.36
C VAL A 171 -13.83 -10.44 11.35
N VAL A 172 -12.55 -10.74 11.17
CA VAL A 172 -11.48 -10.24 12.06
C VAL A 172 -10.70 -9.13 11.38
N GLY A 173 -10.79 -7.91 11.94
CA GLY A 173 -10.13 -6.70 11.44
C GLY A 173 -11.11 -5.63 10.97
N ALA A 174 -10.91 -4.41 11.43
CA ALA A 174 -11.80 -3.25 11.23
C ALA A 174 -11.28 -2.24 10.18
N GLY A 175 -10.33 -2.65 9.33
CA GLY A 175 -9.89 -1.85 8.19
C GLY A 175 -10.90 -1.91 7.03
N SER A 176 -10.60 -1.22 5.93
CA SER A 176 -11.48 -1.14 4.75
C SER A 176 -11.99 -2.49 4.29
N SER A 177 -11.14 -3.52 4.23
CA SER A 177 -11.58 -4.86 3.81
C SER A 177 -12.57 -5.47 4.81
N GLY A 178 -12.27 -5.39 6.12
CA GLY A 178 -13.12 -6.00 7.13
C GLY A 178 -14.51 -5.36 7.21
N VAL A 179 -14.58 -4.04 7.24
CA VAL A 179 -15.89 -3.34 7.33
C VAL A 179 -16.73 -3.53 6.07
N GLN A 180 -16.10 -3.58 4.89
CA GLN A 180 -16.82 -3.78 3.62
C GLN A 180 -17.34 -5.22 3.50
N ILE A 181 -16.54 -6.22 3.86
CA ILE A 181 -16.94 -7.62 3.84
C ILE A 181 -18.03 -7.88 4.90
N ALA A 182 -17.90 -7.30 6.10
CA ALA A 182 -18.92 -7.44 7.16
C ALA A 182 -20.27 -6.84 6.73
N ASP A 183 -20.27 -5.64 6.12
CA ASP A 183 -21.48 -5.01 5.57
C ASP A 183 -22.11 -5.84 4.44
N GLU A 184 -21.31 -6.39 3.52
CA GLU A 184 -21.80 -7.26 2.45
C GLU A 184 -22.44 -8.54 3.00
N LEU A 185 -21.77 -9.21 3.94
CA LEU A 185 -22.29 -10.43 4.58
C LEU A 185 -23.58 -10.17 5.34
N GLN A 186 -23.66 -9.09 6.11
CA GLN A 186 -24.87 -8.69 6.83
C GLN A 186 -26.03 -8.44 5.85
N ARG A 187 -25.78 -7.73 4.74
CA ARG A 187 -26.81 -7.47 3.70
C ARG A 187 -27.25 -8.72 2.97
N SER A 188 -26.43 -9.75 2.92
CA SER A 188 -26.82 -11.05 2.37
C SER A 188 -27.69 -11.88 3.33
N GLY A 189 -28.00 -11.34 4.53
CA GLY A 189 -28.78 -12.00 5.58
C GLY A 189 -27.98 -12.89 6.50
N ARG A 190 -26.63 -12.81 6.48
CA ARG A 190 -25.78 -13.56 7.42
C ARG A 190 -25.78 -12.89 8.79
N GLN A 191 -25.70 -13.68 9.84
CA GLN A 191 -25.30 -13.19 11.14
C GLN A 191 -23.80 -12.90 11.13
N VAL A 192 -23.41 -11.67 11.48
CA VAL A 192 -22.02 -11.22 11.38
C VAL A 192 -21.51 -10.73 12.73
N TYR A 193 -20.35 -11.20 13.10
CA TYR A 193 -19.52 -10.65 14.18
C TYR A 193 -18.34 -9.93 13.54
N LEU A 194 -18.06 -8.70 13.99
CA LEU A 194 -16.91 -7.92 13.52
C LEU A 194 -15.96 -7.64 14.69
N SER A 195 -14.74 -8.20 14.61
CA SER A 195 -13.69 -7.95 15.59
C SER A 195 -12.96 -6.64 15.25
N VAL A 196 -13.11 -5.65 16.14
CA VAL A 196 -12.67 -4.27 15.95
C VAL A 196 -11.41 -4.01 16.77
N GLY A 197 -10.31 -3.75 16.07
CA GLY A 197 -9.07 -3.24 16.65
C GLY A 197 -8.93 -1.73 16.48
N ALA A 198 -7.78 -1.18 16.88
CA ALA A 198 -7.48 0.24 16.68
C ALA A 198 -7.51 0.59 15.17
N HIS A 199 -8.15 1.70 14.85
CA HIS A 199 -8.37 2.13 13.47
C HIS A 199 -8.54 3.64 13.36
N ASP A 200 -8.24 4.18 12.17
CA ASP A 200 -8.67 5.50 11.74
C ASP A 200 -10.00 5.38 11.01
N ARG A 201 -10.87 6.38 11.18
CA ARG A 201 -12.19 6.41 10.57
C ARG A 201 -12.48 7.80 10.00
N PRO A 202 -11.86 8.18 8.85
CA PRO A 202 -12.10 9.51 8.28
C PRO A 202 -13.56 9.64 7.81
N PRO A 203 -14.12 10.87 7.82
CA PRO A 203 -15.40 11.13 7.15
C PRO A 203 -15.26 10.82 5.67
N ARG A 204 -16.27 10.23 5.04
CA ARG A 204 -16.25 10.06 3.58
C ARG A 204 -16.29 11.40 2.86
N ARG A 205 -17.18 12.27 3.33
CA ARG A 205 -17.30 13.65 2.85
C ARG A 205 -17.49 14.57 4.05
N TYR A 206 -17.00 15.78 3.91
CA TYR A 206 -17.23 16.87 4.84
C TYR A 206 -17.25 18.18 4.08
N ARG A 207 -18.25 19.04 4.36
CA ARG A 207 -18.47 20.32 3.68
C ARG A 207 -18.47 20.18 2.15
N GLY A 208 -19.11 19.11 1.66
CA GLY A 208 -19.24 18.81 0.24
C GLY A 208 -18.00 18.21 -0.43
N GLN A 209 -16.87 18.10 0.26
CA GLN A 209 -15.64 17.55 -0.30
C GLN A 209 -15.34 16.14 0.22
N ASP A 210 -14.79 15.30 -0.67
CA ASP A 210 -14.31 13.97 -0.31
C ASP A 210 -13.09 14.03 0.61
N PHE A 211 -12.90 13.01 1.47
CA PHE A 211 -11.78 13.00 2.39
C PHE A 211 -10.42 12.98 1.70
N VAL A 212 -10.31 12.39 0.50
CA VAL A 212 -9.04 12.42 -0.25
C VAL A 212 -8.68 13.82 -0.71
N TRP A 213 -9.69 14.66 -1.01
CA TRP A 213 -9.49 16.08 -1.27
C TRP A 213 -8.96 16.80 -0.02
N TRP A 214 -9.58 16.53 1.15
CA TRP A 214 -9.10 17.09 2.42
C TRP A 214 -7.67 16.67 2.73
N LEU A 215 -7.31 15.40 2.52
CA LEU A 215 -5.92 14.96 2.69
C LEU A 215 -4.96 15.69 1.76
N GLY A 216 -5.40 16.04 0.55
CA GLY A 216 -4.62 16.82 -0.41
C GLY A 216 -4.38 18.23 0.05
N VAL A 217 -5.43 19.02 0.29
CA VAL A 217 -5.29 20.45 0.66
C VAL A 217 -4.65 20.66 2.03
N LEU A 218 -4.75 19.66 2.92
CA LEU A 218 -4.07 19.65 4.23
C LEU A 218 -2.61 19.19 4.15
N GLY A 219 -2.09 18.85 2.95
CA GLY A 219 -0.72 18.36 2.77
C GLY A 219 -0.45 17.01 3.45
N LYS A 220 -1.50 16.21 3.69
CA LYS A 220 -1.36 14.92 4.41
C LYS A 220 -0.82 13.80 3.51
N TRP A 221 -0.97 13.93 2.20
CA TRP A 221 -0.39 12.97 1.25
C TRP A 221 1.12 13.06 1.17
N GLU A 222 1.68 14.25 1.37
CA GLU A 222 3.11 14.54 1.30
C GLU A 222 3.86 14.26 2.61
N GLN A 223 3.15 13.84 3.67
CA GLN A 223 3.79 13.44 4.91
C GLN A 223 4.80 12.31 4.67
N THR A 224 6.03 12.49 5.14
CA THR A 224 7.14 11.54 4.92
C THR A 224 7.36 10.57 6.06
N VAL A 225 6.74 10.82 7.20
CA VAL A 225 6.83 9.98 8.40
C VAL A 225 5.42 9.64 8.89
N PRO A 226 5.14 8.37 9.20
CA PRO A 226 3.86 7.99 9.78
C PRO A 226 3.61 8.72 11.11
N PRO A 227 2.44 9.32 11.32
CA PRO A 227 2.14 10.10 12.52
C PRO A 227 2.32 9.33 13.84
N THR A 228 2.07 8.03 13.80
CA THR A 228 2.17 7.12 14.97
C THR A 228 3.50 6.37 15.04
N GLY A 229 4.42 6.62 14.09
CA GLY A 229 5.62 5.80 13.91
C GLY A 229 5.37 4.40 13.33
N ALA A 230 4.11 4.02 13.10
CA ALA A 230 3.72 2.75 12.48
C ALA A 230 3.46 2.93 10.97
N GLU A 231 4.11 2.15 10.14
CA GLU A 231 3.92 2.20 8.67
C GLU A 231 2.51 1.77 8.24
N HIS A 232 1.88 0.88 9.01
CA HIS A 232 0.52 0.41 8.74
C HIS A 232 -0.47 1.09 9.65
N VAL A 233 -1.37 1.87 9.07
CA VAL A 233 -2.54 2.42 9.76
C VAL A 233 -3.77 1.71 9.21
N THR A 234 -4.54 1.08 10.10
CA THR A 234 -5.83 0.50 9.75
C THR A 234 -6.82 1.63 9.52
N ILE A 235 -7.34 1.77 8.30
CA ILE A 235 -8.32 2.80 7.93
C ILE A 235 -9.64 2.14 7.57
N ALA A 236 -10.72 2.55 8.25
CA ALA A 236 -12.08 2.15 7.95
C ALA A 236 -12.70 3.13 6.93
N VAL A 237 -12.65 2.79 5.66
CA VAL A 237 -13.19 3.60 4.57
C VAL A 237 -13.80 2.70 3.49
N SER A 238 -14.81 3.21 2.79
CA SER A 238 -15.47 2.50 1.70
C SER A 238 -15.90 3.46 0.61
N GLY A 239 -15.70 3.08 -0.66
CA GLY A 239 -16.31 3.69 -1.84
C GLY A 239 -17.65 3.05 -2.21
N ALA A 240 -18.03 1.95 -1.57
CA ALA A 240 -19.25 1.22 -1.89
C ALA A 240 -20.51 2.12 -1.78
N ARG A 241 -21.44 1.93 -2.70
CA ARG A 241 -22.71 2.66 -2.73
C ARG A 241 -22.57 4.19 -2.77
N GLY A 242 -21.62 4.66 -3.55
CA GLY A 242 -21.34 6.09 -3.70
C GLY A 242 -20.52 6.70 -2.58
N GLY A 243 -19.93 5.87 -1.73
CA GLY A 243 -19.09 6.26 -0.62
C GLY A 243 -19.86 6.81 0.58
N ARG A 244 -19.81 6.10 1.69
CA ARG A 244 -20.37 6.54 2.98
C ARG A 244 -19.29 6.52 4.04
N THR A 245 -19.42 7.41 5.01
CA THR A 245 -18.62 7.33 6.23
C THR A 245 -18.90 6.00 6.91
N VAL A 246 -17.84 5.30 7.29
CA VAL A 246 -17.99 4.08 8.09
C VAL A 246 -18.24 4.51 9.54
N ASP A 247 -19.43 4.23 10.05
CA ASP A 247 -19.75 4.39 11.47
C ASP A 247 -20.03 3.03 12.08
N PHE A 248 -19.29 2.67 13.13
CA PHE A 248 -19.42 1.37 13.77
C PHE A 248 -20.73 1.25 14.54
N ARG A 249 -21.32 2.36 14.98
CA ARG A 249 -22.68 2.38 15.60
C ARG A 249 -23.73 2.03 14.58
N GLU A 250 -23.65 2.63 13.37
CA GLU A 250 -24.54 2.27 12.26
C GLU A 250 -24.39 0.80 11.82
N LEU A 251 -23.16 0.27 11.85
CA LEU A 251 -22.92 -1.15 11.59
C LEU A 251 -23.60 -2.03 12.65
N ALA A 252 -23.50 -1.67 13.91
CA ALA A 252 -24.20 -2.39 14.99
C ALA A 252 -25.71 -2.29 14.87
N ASP A 253 -26.25 -1.11 14.59
CA ASP A 253 -27.70 -0.88 14.35
C ASP A 253 -28.22 -1.68 13.15
N SER A 254 -27.37 -1.96 12.17
CA SER A 254 -27.71 -2.82 11.03
C SER A 254 -27.76 -4.33 11.39
N GLY A 255 -27.33 -4.70 12.60
CA GLY A 255 -27.32 -6.06 13.11
C GLY A 255 -25.95 -6.75 13.11
N ILE A 256 -24.86 -6.01 12.87
CA ILE A 256 -23.49 -6.54 13.03
C ILE A 256 -23.13 -6.49 14.51
N MET A 257 -22.78 -7.66 15.10
CA MET A 257 -22.29 -7.74 16.45
C MET A 257 -20.82 -7.31 16.51
N LEU A 258 -20.54 -6.17 17.11
CA LEU A 258 -19.17 -5.68 17.32
C LEU A 258 -18.55 -6.35 18.54
N VAL A 259 -17.31 -6.79 18.41
CA VAL A 259 -16.49 -7.37 19.49
C VAL A 259 -15.09 -6.77 19.47
N GLY A 260 -14.40 -6.84 20.61
CA GLY A 260 -13.01 -6.38 20.70
C GLY A 260 -12.04 -7.19 19.85
N ARG A 261 -10.74 -6.95 19.97
CA ARG A 261 -9.72 -7.70 19.22
C ARG A 261 -9.77 -9.19 19.57
N ALA A 262 -9.75 -10.05 18.54
CA ALA A 262 -9.60 -11.48 18.71
C ALA A 262 -8.29 -11.81 19.44
N ALA A 263 -8.37 -12.57 20.52
CA ALA A 263 -7.25 -12.86 21.42
C ALA A 263 -6.83 -14.33 21.41
N SER A 264 -7.79 -15.24 21.58
CA SER A 264 -7.52 -16.69 21.61
C SER A 264 -8.77 -17.48 21.24
N PHE A 265 -8.57 -18.73 20.84
CA PHE A 265 -9.65 -19.68 20.58
C PHE A 265 -9.34 -20.98 21.34
N ASP A 266 -10.28 -21.44 22.13
CA ASP A 266 -10.14 -22.68 22.91
C ASP A 266 -11.49 -23.40 23.04
N ASN A 267 -11.51 -24.68 22.79
CA ASN A 267 -12.69 -25.55 22.91
C ASN A 267 -13.96 -25.02 22.23
N GLY A 268 -13.83 -24.42 21.03
CA GLY A 268 -14.97 -23.85 20.28
C GLY A 268 -15.33 -22.42 20.66
N THR A 269 -14.68 -21.83 21.67
CA THR A 269 -14.95 -20.47 22.14
C THR A 269 -13.85 -19.51 21.70
N MET A 270 -14.25 -18.44 21.02
CA MET A 270 -13.39 -17.30 20.71
C MET A 270 -13.44 -16.28 21.86
N ARG A 271 -12.26 -15.84 22.29
CA ARG A 271 -12.11 -14.78 23.29
C ARG A 271 -11.67 -13.49 22.64
N PHE A 272 -12.20 -12.39 23.13
CA PHE A 272 -11.91 -11.04 22.66
C PHE A 272 -11.37 -10.18 23.80
N ALA A 273 -10.48 -9.25 23.45
CA ALA A 273 -10.01 -8.24 24.40
C ALA A 273 -11.16 -7.28 24.77
N PRO A 274 -11.20 -6.76 25.99
CA PRO A 274 -12.22 -5.80 26.43
C PRO A 274 -11.85 -4.37 25.98
N ASP A 275 -11.49 -4.20 24.71
CA ASP A 275 -10.94 -2.95 24.17
C ASP A 275 -11.84 -2.31 23.09
N LEU A 276 -13.06 -2.81 22.90
CA LEU A 276 -13.96 -2.35 21.86
C LEU A 276 -14.30 -0.87 21.99
N ALA A 277 -14.73 -0.42 23.18
CA ALA A 277 -15.08 0.98 23.43
C ALA A 277 -13.89 1.92 23.18
N ASP A 278 -12.69 1.53 23.64
CA ASP A 278 -11.47 2.32 23.42
C ASP A 278 -11.11 2.42 21.92
N ASN A 279 -11.28 1.33 21.17
CA ASN A 279 -11.00 1.31 19.75
C ASN A 279 -11.98 2.17 18.94
N ILE A 280 -13.26 2.17 19.31
CA ILE A 280 -14.28 3.05 18.70
C ILE A 280 -13.99 4.51 19.04
N ALA A 281 -13.71 4.83 20.31
CA ALA A 281 -13.38 6.19 20.72
C ALA A 281 -12.14 6.77 20.01
N LYS A 282 -11.12 5.94 19.73
CA LYS A 282 -9.96 6.35 18.92
C LYS A 282 -10.35 6.66 17.47
N GLY A 283 -11.21 5.85 16.87
CA GLY A 283 -11.76 6.11 15.54
C GLY A 283 -12.54 7.42 15.46
N ASP A 284 -13.36 7.68 16.49
CA ASP A 284 -14.13 8.92 16.62
C ASP A 284 -13.21 10.14 16.78
N ALA A 285 -12.16 10.03 17.58
CA ALA A 285 -11.19 11.10 17.76
C ALA A 285 -10.46 11.42 16.43
N ASN A 286 -10.10 10.41 15.63
CA ASN A 286 -9.54 10.59 14.28
C ASN A 286 -10.54 11.31 13.36
N TYR A 287 -11.81 10.90 13.37
CA TYR A 287 -12.89 11.52 12.61
C TYR A 287 -13.01 13.01 12.94
N LEU A 288 -13.22 13.35 14.21
CA LEU A 288 -13.41 14.73 14.65
C LEU A 288 -12.17 15.60 14.41
N SER A 289 -10.96 15.05 14.58
CA SER A 289 -9.71 15.76 14.30
C SER A 289 -9.62 16.19 12.83
N LEU A 290 -10.08 15.38 11.89
CA LEU A 290 -10.07 15.76 10.47
C LEU A 290 -11.10 16.86 10.19
N LEU A 291 -12.26 16.86 10.83
CA LEU A 291 -13.23 17.96 10.74
C LEU A 291 -12.64 19.28 11.28
N ASP A 292 -11.94 19.23 12.44
CA ASP A 292 -11.30 20.40 13.02
C ASP A 292 -10.21 20.98 12.11
N GLU A 293 -9.39 20.13 11.53
CA GLU A 293 -8.34 20.53 10.59
C GLU A 293 -8.93 21.15 9.32
N ALA A 294 -10.03 20.58 8.80
CA ALA A 294 -10.75 21.09 7.64
C ALA A 294 -11.33 22.49 7.93
N ASP A 295 -12.02 22.67 9.06
CA ASP A 295 -12.56 23.97 9.45
C ASP A 295 -11.47 25.01 9.67
N ALA A 296 -10.37 24.63 10.30
CA ALA A 296 -9.22 25.52 10.47
C ALA A 296 -8.57 25.91 9.14
N TYR A 297 -8.55 24.99 8.17
CA TYR A 297 -8.05 25.28 6.80
C TYR A 297 -8.94 26.30 6.08
N LEU A 298 -10.27 26.10 6.12
CA LEU A 298 -11.22 27.01 5.50
C LEU A 298 -11.12 28.42 6.09
N ALA A 299 -11.09 28.52 7.43
CA ALA A 299 -10.98 29.77 8.13
C ALA A 299 -9.70 30.55 7.78
N ARG A 300 -8.54 29.85 7.74
CA ARG A 300 -7.25 30.48 7.41
C ARG A 300 -7.18 30.96 5.95
N ASN A 301 -7.88 30.30 5.04
CA ASN A 301 -7.83 30.62 3.61
C ASN A 301 -9.03 31.46 3.15
N GLY A 302 -9.95 31.82 4.03
CA GLY A 302 -11.14 32.60 3.70
C GLY A 302 -12.05 31.90 2.70
N LEU A 303 -12.16 30.57 2.77
CA LEU A 303 -12.98 29.77 1.89
C LEU A 303 -14.37 29.58 2.51
N ASP A 304 -15.40 29.81 1.70
CA ASP A 304 -16.82 29.68 2.09
C ASP A 304 -17.38 28.37 1.53
N PHE A 305 -17.37 27.32 2.36
CA PHE A 305 -17.97 26.02 2.03
C PHE A 305 -19.21 25.80 2.89
N PRO A 306 -20.18 24.96 2.45
CA PRO A 306 -21.38 24.68 3.23
C PRO A 306 -21.05 24.23 4.64
N GLU A 307 -21.79 24.74 5.64
CA GLU A 307 -21.63 24.28 7.01
C GLU A 307 -22.34 22.94 7.23
N GLU A 308 -21.73 22.05 7.97
CA GLU A 308 -22.25 20.72 8.33
C GLU A 308 -22.13 20.49 9.84
N PRO A 309 -22.85 21.25 10.70
CA PRO A 309 -22.72 21.12 12.14
C PRO A 309 -23.11 19.72 12.66
N ASP A 310 -24.06 19.07 12.00
CA ASP A 310 -24.53 17.72 12.38
C ASP A 310 -23.46 16.65 12.17
N ALA A 311 -22.46 16.89 11.33
CA ALA A 311 -21.33 15.97 11.15
C ALA A 311 -20.52 15.75 12.45
N ARG A 312 -20.66 16.63 13.43
CA ARG A 312 -19.98 16.52 14.74
C ARG A 312 -20.77 15.75 15.79
N ILE A 313 -22.01 15.37 15.46
CA ILE A 313 -22.88 14.62 16.35
C ILE A 313 -22.57 13.13 16.19
N LEU A 314 -21.96 12.55 17.22
CA LEU A 314 -21.80 11.10 17.31
C LEU A 314 -23.06 10.49 17.90
N GLY A 315 -23.50 9.36 17.34
CA GLY A 315 -24.63 8.59 17.87
C GLY A 315 -24.31 7.99 19.27
N PRO A 316 -25.33 7.54 19.99
CA PRO A 316 -25.14 6.82 21.25
C PRO A 316 -24.43 5.49 21.01
N ASP A 317 -23.63 5.06 21.98
CA ASP A 317 -23.01 3.75 21.90
C ASP A 317 -24.03 2.62 22.01
N PRO A 318 -24.01 1.63 21.10
CA PRO A 318 -24.87 0.47 21.18
C PRO A 318 -24.49 -0.45 22.35
N GLU A 319 -25.39 -1.34 22.75
CA GLU A 319 -25.19 -2.27 23.87
C GLU A 319 -23.90 -3.08 23.74
N CYS A 320 -23.55 -3.56 22.55
CA CYS A 320 -22.31 -4.31 22.32
C CYS A 320 -21.03 -3.50 22.60
N VAL A 321 -21.11 -2.16 22.65
CA VAL A 321 -19.98 -1.29 23.03
C VAL A 321 -19.98 -1.02 24.54
N THR A 322 -21.16 -0.80 25.14
CA THR A 322 -21.29 -0.51 26.57
C THR A 322 -21.17 -1.76 27.45
N GLU A 323 -21.61 -2.90 26.91
CA GLU A 323 -21.52 -4.22 27.54
C GLU A 323 -20.87 -5.23 26.59
N PRO A 324 -19.55 -5.13 26.34
CA PRO A 324 -18.89 -5.88 25.28
C PRO A 324 -18.84 -7.38 25.57
N LEU A 325 -19.15 -8.18 24.53
CA LEU A 325 -18.95 -9.61 24.55
C LEU A 325 -17.44 -9.92 24.49
N CYS A 326 -16.92 -10.54 25.57
CA CYS A 326 -15.52 -10.95 25.62
C CYS A 326 -15.31 -12.43 25.24
N GLU A 327 -16.38 -13.20 25.11
CA GLU A 327 -16.35 -14.61 24.73
C GLU A 327 -17.55 -14.93 23.84
N VAL A 328 -17.33 -15.74 22.79
CA VAL A 328 -18.39 -16.24 21.91
C VAL A 328 -18.12 -17.70 21.62
N ASP A 329 -19.05 -18.58 22.06
CA ASP A 329 -19.06 -19.97 21.66
C ASP A 329 -19.59 -20.09 20.22
N PHE A 330 -18.79 -20.64 19.31
CA PHE A 330 -19.11 -20.68 17.88
C PHE A 330 -20.30 -21.61 17.58
N ALA A 331 -20.45 -22.70 18.33
CA ALA A 331 -21.56 -23.62 18.13
C ALA A 331 -22.88 -22.98 18.60
N GLU A 332 -22.90 -22.35 19.77
CA GLU A 332 -24.08 -21.65 20.28
C GLU A 332 -24.46 -20.44 19.42
N ALA A 333 -23.47 -19.69 18.95
CA ALA A 333 -23.64 -18.54 18.06
C ALA A 333 -23.89 -18.93 16.59
N GLY A 334 -23.82 -20.20 16.24
CA GLY A 334 -23.96 -20.70 14.87
C GLY A 334 -22.88 -20.19 13.91
N ILE A 335 -21.70 -19.84 14.41
CA ILE A 335 -20.58 -19.38 13.58
C ILE A 335 -19.91 -20.55 12.89
N THR A 336 -19.90 -20.52 11.58
CA THR A 336 -19.32 -21.58 10.72
C THR A 336 -18.06 -21.13 9.99
N SER A 337 -17.83 -19.82 9.95
CA SER A 337 -16.76 -19.26 9.15
C SER A 337 -16.05 -18.10 9.85
N VAL A 338 -14.74 -17.98 9.58
CA VAL A 338 -13.93 -16.82 9.95
C VAL A 338 -13.30 -16.23 8.70
N VAL A 339 -13.49 -14.92 8.48
CA VAL A 339 -12.82 -14.14 7.44
C VAL A 339 -11.74 -13.27 8.08
N TRP A 340 -10.49 -13.58 7.78
CA TRP A 340 -9.33 -12.86 8.27
C TRP A 340 -9.04 -11.64 7.39
N ALA A 341 -9.46 -10.45 7.83
CA ALA A 341 -9.13 -9.17 7.20
C ALA A 341 -7.95 -8.51 7.93
N THR A 342 -6.93 -9.31 8.20
CA THR A 342 -5.80 -9.02 9.08
C THR A 342 -4.54 -8.55 8.35
N GLY A 343 -4.70 -8.17 7.06
CA GLY A 343 -3.63 -7.60 6.25
C GLY A 343 -2.66 -8.62 5.67
N PHE A 344 -1.48 -8.16 5.29
CA PHE A 344 -0.51 -8.94 4.54
C PHE A 344 0.89 -8.77 5.11
N ILE A 345 1.74 -9.73 4.80
CA ILE A 345 3.19 -9.67 5.02
C ILE A 345 3.90 -9.71 3.68
N VAL A 346 5.04 -9.05 3.59
CA VAL A 346 5.90 -9.07 2.41
C VAL A 346 6.79 -10.31 2.41
N ASP A 347 7.16 -10.81 1.23
CA ASP A 347 8.04 -11.95 1.06
C ASP A 347 9.10 -11.61 0.00
N TYR A 348 10.32 -11.37 0.46
CA TYR A 348 11.47 -11.04 -0.38
C TYR A 348 12.51 -12.14 -0.45
N ARG A 349 12.20 -13.39 -0.06
CA ARG A 349 13.18 -14.51 -0.07
C ARG A 349 13.79 -14.77 -1.44
N TRP A 350 13.10 -14.36 -2.51
CA TRP A 350 13.59 -14.43 -3.87
C TRP A 350 14.67 -13.37 -4.18
N LEU A 351 14.72 -12.27 -3.46
CA LEU A 351 15.70 -11.19 -3.63
C LEU A 351 16.91 -11.44 -2.71
N GLN A 352 17.91 -12.15 -3.23
CA GLN A 352 19.05 -12.65 -2.46
C GLN A 352 20.26 -11.70 -2.59
N VAL A 353 20.07 -10.46 -2.16
CA VAL A 353 21.08 -9.41 -2.11
C VAL A 353 21.07 -8.75 -0.72
N ASP A 354 22.17 -8.10 -0.33
CA ASP A 354 22.29 -7.47 0.98
C ASP A 354 21.60 -6.10 0.99
N THR A 355 20.29 -6.13 1.20
CA THR A 355 19.44 -4.94 1.21
C THR A 355 18.35 -4.95 2.28
N PHE A 356 18.44 -5.87 3.23
CA PHE A 356 17.45 -6.00 4.29
C PHE A 356 18.08 -5.75 5.67
N ASP A 357 17.27 -5.25 6.60
CA ASP A 357 17.64 -5.15 8.00
C ASP A 357 17.44 -6.50 8.73
N GLU A 358 17.69 -6.51 10.05
CA GLU A 358 17.55 -7.70 10.89
C GLU A 358 16.11 -8.23 10.97
N ASP A 359 15.13 -7.37 10.74
CA ASP A 359 13.70 -7.72 10.70
C ASP A 359 13.23 -8.15 9.30
N GLY A 360 14.14 -8.19 8.30
CA GLY A 360 13.83 -8.52 6.92
C GLY A 360 13.14 -7.38 6.15
N ARG A 361 13.21 -6.14 6.64
CA ARG A 361 12.66 -4.96 5.97
C ARG A 361 13.68 -4.39 4.99
N PRO A 362 13.23 -3.89 3.82
CA PRO A 362 14.12 -3.26 2.86
C PRO A 362 14.85 -2.04 3.43
N LYS A 363 16.17 -2.01 3.34
CA LYS A 363 16.98 -0.81 3.61
C LYS A 363 16.99 0.08 2.39
N HIS A 364 16.32 1.20 2.46
CA HIS A 364 16.24 2.14 1.34
C HIS A 364 16.08 3.60 1.78
N GLN A 365 16.38 4.51 0.87
CA GLN A 365 16.02 5.92 0.97
C GLN A 365 15.18 6.30 -0.25
N ARG A 366 13.88 6.58 -0.07
CA ARG A 366 12.93 6.88 -1.15
C ARG A 366 12.95 5.81 -2.26
N GLY A 367 12.98 4.54 -1.89
CA GLY A 367 13.04 3.42 -2.82
C GLY A 367 14.42 3.08 -3.38
N VAL A 368 15.43 3.93 -3.24
CA VAL A 368 16.82 3.60 -3.61
C VAL A 368 17.41 2.71 -2.53
N SER A 369 17.72 1.46 -2.86
CA SER A 369 18.23 0.46 -1.94
C SER A 369 19.67 0.76 -1.46
N ALA A 370 20.04 0.20 -0.32
CA ALA A 370 21.43 0.13 0.12
C ALA A 370 22.32 -0.69 -0.85
N GLU A 371 21.75 -1.68 -1.54
CA GLU A 371 22.44 -2.42 -2.61
C GLU A 371 22.36 -1.62 -3.92
N PRO A 372 23.49 -1.16 -4.48
CA PRO A 372 23.50 -0.40 -5.72
C PRO A 372 22.86 -1.17 -6.89
N GLY A 373 21.94 -0.52 -7.59
CA GLY A 373 21.23 -1.11 -8.72
C GLY A 373 19.92 -1.81 -8.37
N VAL A 374 19.56 -1.90 -7.07
CA VAL A 374 18.25 -2.38 -6.62
C VAL A 374 17.40 -1.19 -6.18
N TYR A 375 16.13 -1.23 -6.55
CA TYR A 375 15.15 -0.20 -6.22
C TYR A 375 13.86 -0.85 -5.73
N PHE A 376 13.20 -0.24 -4.74
CA PHE A 376 11.87 -0.64 -4.26
C PHE A 376 10.83 0.38 -4.69
N LEU A 377 9.66 -0.09 -5.12
CA LEU A 377 8.56 0.76 -5.58
C LEU A 377 7.21 0.23 -5.11
N GLY A 378 6.31 1.14 -4.73
CA GLY A 378 4.94 0.80 -4.34
C GLY A 378 4.81 0.29 -2.90
N LEU A 379 5.79 0.51 -2.06
CA LEU A 379 5.70 0.22 -0.62
C LEU A 379 4.99 1.37 0.12
N PRO A 380 4.26 1.07 1.22
CA PRO A 380 3.74 2.11 2.09
C PRO A 380 4.87 3.01 2.61
N TRP A 381 4.65 4.30 2.63
CA TRP A 381 5.62 5.28 3.14
C TRP A 381 7.00 5.25 2.49
N LEU A 382 7.11 4.74 1.26
CA LEU A 382 8.38 4.66 0.53
C LEU A 382 9.07 6.04 0.45
N SER A 383 8.32 7.08 0.16
CA SER A 383 8.75 8.48 0.19
C SER A 383 7.74 9.38 0.92
N SER A 384 6.47 9.00 0.91
CA SER A 384 5.37 9.74 1.53
C SER A 384 4.18 8.81 1.81
N ARG A 385 3.14 9.34 2.46
CA ARG A 385 1.88 8.63 2.71
C ARG A 385 1.24 8.12 1.41
N GLY A 386 1.39 8.87 0.30
CA GLY A 386 0.83 8.53 -1.00
C GLY A 386 1.50 7.36 -1.72
N SER A 387 2.69 6.95 -1.33
CA SER A 387 3.60 6.06 -2.10
C SER A 387 3.02 4.73 -2.58
N SER A 388 2.09 4.12 -1.83
CA SER A 388 1.47 2.84 -2.20
C SER A 388 0.14 2.99 -2.95
N PHE A 389 -0.38 4.21 -3.10
CA PHE A 389 -1.63 4.49 -3.83
C PHE A 389 -1.37 4.63 -5.33
N ILE A 390 -2.42 4.45 -6.16
CA ILE A 390 -2.28 4.48 -7.63
C ILE A 390 -1.62 5.79 -8.08
N TRP A 391 -2.18 6.95 -7.71
CA TRP A 391 -1.62 8.23 -8.09
C TRP A 391 -0.22 8.50 -7.50
N GLY A 392 0.03 8.08 -6.27
CA GLY A 392 1.27 8.38 -5.55
C GLY A 392 2.46 7.57 -6.04
N VAL A 393 2.27 6.30 -6.35
CA VAL A 393 3.32 5.42 -6.87
C VAL A 393 3.88 5.92 -8.21
N TRP A 394 3.08 6.63 -8.99
CA TRP A 394 3.52 7.24 -10.24
C TRP A 394 4.65 8.27 -10.02
N HIS A 395 4.53 9.08 -8.98
CA HIS A 395 5.56 10.08 -8.62
C HIS A 395 6.84 9.43 -8.11
N ASP A 396 6.73 8.35 -7.33
CA ASP A 396 7.89 7.58 -6.87
C ASP A 396 8.58 6.87 -8.05
N ALA A 397 7.82 6.30 -8.97
CA ALA A 397 8.34 5.71 -10.21
C ALA A 397 9.13 6.72 -11.03
N LYS A 398 8.60 7.95 -11.19
CA LYS A 398 9.30 9.06 -11.84
C LYS A 398 10.64 9.35 -11.18
N TYR A 399 10.65 9.47 -9.85
CA TYR A 399 11.87 9.74 -9.09
C TYR A 399 12.92 8.63 -9.29
N LEU A 400 12.51 7.36 -9.22
CA LEU A 400 13.43 6.24 -9.40
C LEU A 400 13.98 6.17 -10.82
N ALA A 401 13.16 6.43 -11.84
CA ALA A 401 13.61 6.51 -13.23
C ALA A 401 14.63 7.64 -13.44
N ASP A 402 14.43 8.81 -12.81
CA ASP A 402 15.40 9.91 -12.81
C ASP A 402 16.72 9.49 -12.13
N ARG A 403 16.66 8.74 -11.03
CA ARG A 403 17.86 8.20 -10.35
C ARG A 403 18.64 7.21 -11.22
N ILE A 404 17.93 6.30 -11.92
CA ILE A 404 18.55 5.38 -12.88
C ILE A 404 19.22 6.15 -14.01
N THR A 405 18.56 7.19 -14.56
CA THR A 405 19.13 8.04 -15.62
C THR A 405 20.44 8.70 -15.17
N ILE A 406 20.46 9.26 -13.96
CA ILE A 406 21.66 9.88 -13.40
C ILE A 406 22.78 8.86 -13.25
N GLN A 407 22.51 7.67 -12.72
CA GLN A 407 23.52 6.61 -12.59
C GLN A 407 24.06 6.16 -13.93
N ARG A 408 23.21 6.03 -14.96
CA ARG A 408 23.66 5.73 -16.32
C ARG A 408 24.66 6.75 -16.81
N GLY A 409 24.36 8.04 -16.66
CA GLY A 409 25.23 9.11 -17.09
C GLY A 409 26.64 9.05 -16.44
N TYR A 410 26.71 8.72 -15.14
CA TYR A 410 28.01 8.52 -14.49
C TYR A 410 28.77 7.31 -15.00
N LEU A 411 28.08 6.23 -15.35
CA LEU A 411 28.72 5.00 -15.80
C LEU A 411 29.08 5.03 -17.29
N GLU A 412 28.46 5.89 -18.07
CA GLU A 412 28.76 6.16 -19.49
C GLU A 412 29.89 7.20 -19.63
N HIS A 413 30.19 7.96 -18.55
CA HIS A 413 31.29 8.91 -18.57
C HIS A 413 32.62 8.15 -18.60
N ASP A 414 33.34 8.25 -19.73
CA ASP A 414 34.68 7.71 -19.86
C ASP A 414 35.73 8.71 -19.33
N PRO A 415 36.42 8.43 -18.20
CA PRO A 415 37.46 9.32 -17.70
C PRO A 415 38.67 9.44 -18.66
N GLY A 416 38.73 8.62 -19.73
CA GLY A 416 39.78 8.69 -20.75
C GLY A 416 39.64 9.88 -21.70
N ASP A 417 38.50 10.58 -21.77
CA ASP A 417 38.33 11.78 -22.58
C ASP A 417 38.77 13.09 -21.89
N ILE A 418 39.21 13.04 -20.63
CA ILE A 418 39.91 14.14 -20.01
C ILE A 418 41.33 14.11 -20.55
N ARG A 419 41.57 14.70 -21.71
CA ARG A 419 42.93 15.14 -22.09
C ARG A 419 43.31 16.19 -21.05
N LEU A 420 44.15 15.78 -20.09
CA LEU A 420 44.99 16.73 -19.36
C LEU A 420 45.80 17.43 -20.46
N ASP A 421 45.56 18.72 -20.71
CA ASP A 421 46.44 19.53 -21.52
C ASP A 421 47.83 19.40 -20.90
N ASP A 422 48.76 18.71 -21.57
CA ASP A 422 50.14 18.53 -21.19
C ASP A 422 50.93 19.87 -21.24
N ASP A 423 50.29 21.00 -21.45
CA ASP A 423 50.82 22.38 -21.58
C ASP A 423 50.54 23.26 -20.36
N LEU A 424 50.39 22.74 -19.15
CA LEU A 424 50.49 23.57 -17.97
C LEU A 424 51.99 23.73 -17.61
N PRO A 425 52.57 24.93 -17.66
CA PRO A 425 53.97 25.14 -17.29
C PRO A 425 54.18 24.73 -15.83
N VAL A 426 55.14 23.83 -15.60
CA VAL A 426 55.63 23.46 -14.29
C VAL A 426 56.12 24.71 -13.59
N THR A 427 55.32 25.36 -12.79
CA THR A 427 55.75 26.37 -11.87
C THR A 427 56.37 25.69 -10.66
N ASP A 428 57.61 26.03 -10.45
CA ASP A 428 58.54 25.63 -9.43
C ASP A 428 57.90 25.49 -8.02
N GLN A 429 58.27 24.44 -7.35
CA GLN A 429 57.93 24.15 -5.96
C GLN A 429 58.62 25.15 -5.01
N SER A 430 57.84 26.06 -4.45
CA SER A 430 58.09 26.57 -3.11
C SER A 430 56.84 27.26 -2.58
N ASP A 431 55.93 26.52 -1.99
CA ASP A 431 55.23 26.98 -0.78
C ASP A 431 54.42 25.82 -0.16
N ARG A 432 55.08 25.24 0.84
CA ARG A 432 54.42 24.40 1.85
C ARG A 432 53.49 25.32 2.68
N ASN A 433 52.18 25.24 2.52
CA ASN A 433 51.20 25.53 3.57
C ASN A 433 49.78 25.45 3.05
N VAL A 434 49.25 24.25 2.77
CA VAL A 434 47.79 24.01 2.74
C VAL A 434 47.52 22.69 3.47
N SER A 435 47.82 22.67 4.75
CA SER A 435 47.43 21.61 5.67
C SER A 435 46.89 22.22 6.96
N LYS A 436 45.82 23.04 6.85
CA LYS A 436 45.05 23.52 8.00
C LYS A 436 43.79 24.27 7.54
N LEU A 437 42.84 23.57 6.93
CA LEU A 437 41.50 24.16 6.73
C LEU A 437 40.36 23.12 6.72
N PHE A 438 40.48 22.03 7.45
CA PHE A 438 39.34 21.19 7.77
C PHE A 438 39.54 20.57 9.14
N MET A 439 39.48 21.37 10.19
CA MET A 439 39.10 20.96 11.55
C MET A 439 38.84 22.21 12.36
N THR A 440 37.64 22.35 12.78
CA THR A 440 37.07 23.01 13.95
C THR A 440 35.81 23.78 13.59
N THR A 441 34.64 23.23 13.92
CA THR A 441 33.62 23.93 14.70
C THR A 441 32.69 22.89 15.28
N THR A 442 32.92 22.59 16.55
CA THR A 442 31.94 22.05 17.48
C THR A 442 31.09 23.23 17.99
N PRO A 443 29.79 23.18 18.05
CA PRO A 443 29.00 24.13 18.83
C PRO A 443 28.92 23.64 20.27
N GLY A 444 29.42 24.49 21.17
CA GLY A 444 29.17 24.39 22.59
C GLY A 444 27.76 24.78 22.98
N ALA A 445 27.34 24.22 24.09
CA ALA A 445 26.10 24.39 24.76
C ALA A 445 25.78 25.85 25.18
N ALA A 446 24.49 26.23 25.05
CA ALA A 446 23.67 27.00 26.00
C ALA A 446 22.20 26.81 25.63
#